data_7d6c7507eaf38a4dd9b82c25b1e6a793
#
_entry.id   7d6c7507eaf38a4dd9b82c25b1e6a793
#
_cell.length_a   1.000
_cell.length_b   1.000
_cell.length_c   1.000
_cell.angle_alpha   90.00
_cell.angle_beta   90.00
_cell.angle_gamma   90.00
#
_symmetry.space_group_name_H-M   'P 1'
#
loop_
_entity.id
_entity.type
_entity.pdbx_description
1 polymer ?
#
loop_
_entity_poly.entity_id
_entity_poly.type
_entity_poly.pdbx_seq_one_letter_code
_entity_poly.pdbx_strand_id
1 'polypeptide(L)'
;ESVALIESSVTDPMMRKQELEGEIMETTVENCILADVTMSAVCQGTDSNYVMGIDMARYGNDSTVIIVRDSYRIVEKIPLFHADTYTISSEIEKLIAKYKKIRIFIDGTGGFSSGVEDYIKLNHEITSVNFGSKAKDEYNLNARADMYTNLVKAIDGGFFIDDNAIKDELFATSYVITNNGKKAIKPKEQIKEILGHSPDATDALALTFYSTDTGISREREQQLIGLLFR
;
A
#
# COMPACT_ATOMS: atom_id res chain seq x y z
N GLU A 1 25.99 17.81 33.69
CA GLU A 1 26.45 16.52 33.08
C GLU A 1 25.28 15.66 32.57
N SER A 2 24.13 15.61 33.29
CA SER A 2 22.98 14.77 32.89
C SER A 2 22.27 15.27 31.63
N VAL A 3 22.15 16.58 31.42
CA VAL A 3 21.44 17.16 30.25
C VAL A 3 22.23 16.95 28.97
N ALA A 4 23.57 17.11 29.02
CA ALA A 4 24.43 16.90 27.85
C ALA A 4 24.46 15.43 27.38
N LEU A 5 24.24 14.47 28.29
CA LEU A 5 24.14 13.05 27.95
C LEU A 5 22.82 12.73 27.25
N ILE A 6 21.73 13.35 27.67
CA ILE A 6 20.40 13.20 27.02
C ILE A 6 20.43 13.86 25.64
N GLU A 7 21.00 15.06 25.52
CA GLU A 7 21.17 15.76 24.22
C GLU A 7 21.96 14.96 23.18
N SER A 8 22.92 14.15 23.61
CA SER A 8 23.73 13.32 22.71
C SER A 8 23.08 12.00 22.34
N SER A 9 22.07 11.55 23.09
CA SER A 9 21.39 10.28 22.87
C SER A 9 20.18 10.40 21.95
N VAL A 10 19.59 11.60 21.82
CA VAL A 10 18.45 11.87 20.96
C VAL A 10 18.93 12.42 19.61
N THR A 11 19.11 11.53 18.64
CA THR A 11 19.60 11.88 17.29
C THR A 11 18.50 12.38 16.36
N ASP A 12 17.24 12.06 16.64
CA ASP A 12 16.08 12.50 15.86
C ASP A 12 15.72 13.96 16.18
N PRO A 13 15.69 14.88 15.20
CA PRO A 13 15.35 16.29 15.44
C PRO A 13 13.95 16.52 16.01
N MET A 14 12.97 15.64 15.71
CA MET A 14 11.62 15.73 16.23
C MET A 14 11.51 15.25 17.67
N MET A 15 12.15 14.14 18.02
CA MET A 15 12.26 13.69 19.41
C MET A 15 12.99 14.73 20.29
N ARG A 16 13.99 15.42 19.75
CA ARG A 16 14.66 16.52 20.47
C ARG A 16 13.69 17.63 20.85
N LYS A 17 12.85 18.08 19.94
CA LYS A 17 11.84 19.12 20.22
C LYS A 17 10.84 18.68 21.28
N GLN A 18 10.36 17.45 21.20
CA GLN A 18 9.38 16.93 22.15
C GLN A 18 9.98 16.69 23.54
N GLU A 19 11.15 16.04 23.64
CA GLU A 19 11.74 15.66 24.93
C GLU A 19 12.55 16.79 25.61
N LEU A 20 13.16 17.68 24.83
CA LEU A 20 14.01 18.74 25.37
C LEU A 20 13.30 20.10 25.42
N GLU A 21 12.40 20.38 24.48
CA GLU A 21 11.73 21.69 24.40
C GLU A 21 10.27 21.63 24.90
N GLY A 22 9.73 20.42 25.19
CA GLY A 22 8.38 20.23 25.71
C GLY A 22 7.28 20.64 24.76
N GLU A 23 7.57 20.72 23.45
CA GLU A 23 6.56 21.00 22.45
C GLU A 23 5.60 19.81 22.30
N ILE A 24 4.32 20.04 22.59
CA ILE A 24 3.26 19.07 22.27
C ILE A 24 3.05 19.15 20.75
N MET A 25 3.63 18.21 20.03
CA MET A 25 3.39 18.08 18.60
C MET A 25 2.00 17.50 18.39
N GLU A 26 1.05 18.32 17.94
CA GLU A 26 -0.32 17.89 17.62
C GLU A 26 -0.42 16.93 16.40
N THR A 27 0.67 16.78 15.67
CA THR A 27 0.81 15.79 14.60
C THR A 27 2.09 15.01 14.77
N THR A 28 2.01 13.93 15.54
CA THR A 28 3.03 12.91 15.49
C THR A 28 3.00 12.26 14.12
N VAL A 29 3.96 12.65 13.27
CA VAL A 29 4.36 11.87 12.08
C VAL A 29 5.03 10.56 12.54
N GLU A 30 4.75 10.16 13.77
CA GLU A 30 5.23 8.93 14.36
C GLU A 30 4.77 7.76 13.51
N ASN A 31 5.74 7.12 12.88
CA ASN A 31 5.56 5.89 12.12
C ASN A 31 4.80 6.04 10.80
N CYS A 32 4.94 7.16 10.08
CA CYS A 32 4.57 7.20 8.67
C CYS A 32 5.27 6.05 7.93
N ILE A 33 4.54 5.34 7.09
CA ILE A 33 5.11 4.19 6.36
C ILE A 33 6.20 4.59 5.36
N LEU A 34 6.27 5.87 4.99
CA LEU A 34 7.28 6.45 4.07
C LEU A 34 8.37 7.26 4.79
N ALA A 35 8.44 7.27 6.13
CA ALA A 35 9.35 8.15 6.87
C ALA A 35 10.81 8.04 6.41
N ASP A 36 11.28 6.82 6.10
CA ASP A 36 12.67 6.54 5.72
C ASP A 36 12.80 6.15 4.23
N VAL A 37 11.81 6.48 3.39
CA VAL A 37 11.74 6.03 1.99
C VAL A 37 12.01 7.16 1.04
N THR A 38 12.94 6.97 0.11
CA THR A 38 13.18 7.88 -0.99
C THR A 38 12.32 7.51 -2.19
N MET A 39 11.31 8.33 -2.48
CA MET A 39 10.46 8.15 -3.66
C MET A 39 11.23 8.50 -4.93
N SER A 40 11.16 7.63 -5.95
CA SER A 40 11.73 7.93 -7.25
C SER A 40 11.01 9.10 -7.92
N ALA A 41 11.77 10.04 -8.47
CA ALA A 41 11.25 11.16 -9.25
C ALA A 41 10.96 10.78 -10.72
N VAL A 42 11.43 9.63 -11.18
CA VAL A 42 11.37 9.20 -12.59
C VAL A 42 11.04 7.72 -12.67
N CYS A 43 10.14 7.35 -13.58
CA CYS A 43 9.86 5.97 -13.91
C CYS A 43 11.05 5.34 -14.66
N GLN A 44 11.56 4.23 -14.14
CA GLN A 44 12.78 3.60 -14.69
C GLN A 44 12.51 2.58 -15.80
N GLY A 45 11.26 2.28 -16.11
CA GLY A 45 10.94 1.30 -17.15
C GLY A 45 9.44 1.00 -17.27
N THR A 46 9.15 0.03 -18.10
CA THR A 46 7.81 -0.57 -18.27
C THR A 46 7.97 -2.04 -18.60
N ASP A 47 7.03 -2.88 -18.21
CA ASP A 47 6.95 -4.28 -18.64
C ASP A 47 5.50 -4.74 -18.81
N SER A 48 5.30 -6.03 -19.05
CA SER A 48 3.98 -6.64 -19.21
C SER A 48 3.57 -7.50 -18.01
N ASN A 49 4.20 -7.33 -16.86
CA ASN A 49 3.88 -8.05 -15.64
C ASN A 49 2.78 -7.31 -14.85
N TYR A 50 1.56 -7.35 -15.38
CA TYR A 50 0.46 -6.59 -14.84
C TYR A 50 -0.16 -7.24 -13.61
N VAL A 51 -0.50 -6.40 -12.63
CA VAL A 51 -1.22 -6.78 -11.42
C VAL A 51 -2.33 -5.77 -11.17
N MET A 52 -3.54 -6.29 -10.91
CA MET A 52 -4.71 -5.50 -10.56
C MET A 52 -5.03 -5.69 -9.08
N GLY A 53 -5.24 -4.58 -8.37
CA GLY A 53 -5.76 -4.55 -7.00
C GLY A 53 -7.10 -3.82 -6.97
N ILE A 54 -8.07 -4.36 -6.25
CA ILE A 54 -9.43 -3.84 -6.18
C ILE A 54 -9.82 -3.68 -4.71
N ASP A 55 -9.93 -2.44 -4.25
CA ASP A 55 -10.51 -2.12 -2.94
C ASP A 55 -12.00 -1.82 -3.10
N MET A 56 -12.85 -2.63 -2.44
CA MET A 56 -14.30 -2.57 -2.60
C MET A 56 -14.93 -1.60 -1.61
N ALA A 57 -15.67 -0.61 -2.09
CA ALA A 57 -16.51 0.23 -1.24
C ALA A 57 -17.60 -0.60 -0.56
N ARG A 58 -17.83 -0.34 0.73
CA ARG A 58 -18.89 -1.04 1.47
C ARG A 58 -20.26 -0.43 1.20
N TYR A 59 -20.48 0.79 1.60
CA TYR A 59 -21.69 1.60 1.37
C TYR A 59 -21.37 3.06 1.70
N GLY A 60 -22.06 4.01 1.10
CA GLY A 60 -21.94 5.44 1.41
C GLY A 60 -21.05 6.21 0.45
N ASN A 61 -20.21 7.10 0.97
CA ASN A 61 -19.39 8.01 0.18
C ASN A 61 -18.02 7.44 -0.23
N ASP A 62 -17.69 6.22 0.18
CA ASP A 62 -16.44 5.57 -0.19
C ASP A 62 -16.52 5.05 -1.63
N SER A 63 -15.41 5.05 -2.35
CA SER A 63 -15.34 4.59 -3.74
C SER A 63 -14.68 3.22 -3.85
N THR A 64 -15.21 2.37 -4.74
CA THR A 64 -14.44 1.21 -5.20
C THR A 64 -13.30 1.72 -6.06
N VAL A 65 -12.07 1.34 -5.76
CA VAL A 65 -10.91 1.75 -6.54
C VAL A 65 -10.23 0.54 -7.16
N ILE A 66 -9.99 0.62 -8.47
CA ILE A 66 -9.21 -0.36 -9.21
C ILE A 66 -7.87 0.26 -9.58
N ILE A 67 -6.78 -0.39 -9.18
CA ILE A 67 -5.42 -0.03 -9.58
C ILE A 67 -4.85 -1.15 -10.44
N VAL A 68 -4.27 -0.80 -11.58
CA VAL A 68 -3.41 -1.70 -12.36
C VAL A 68 -1.99 -1.13 -12.35
N ARG A 69 -1.02 -1.97 -12.04
CA ARG A 69 0.39 -1.63 -12.14
C ARG A 69 1.16 -2.61 -13.01
N ASP A 70 2.28 -2.17 -13.57
CA ASP A 70 3.38 -3.04 -14.02
C ASP A 70 4.44 -3.18 -12.89
N SER A 71 5.64 -3.65 -13.20
CA SER A 71 6.70 -3.77 -12.18
C SER A 71 7.28 -2.43 -11.75
N TYR A 72 7.03 -1.34 -12.49
CA TYR A 72 7.72 -0.07 -12.32
C TYR A 72 6.82 1.07 -11.86
N ARG A 73 5.53 1.03 -12.21
CA ARG A 73 4.60 2.13 -11.97
C ARG A 73 3.13 1.69 -11.98
N ILE A 74 2.29 2.60 -11.52
CA ILE A 74 0.83 2.52 -11.75
C ILE A 74 0.57 2.84 -13.22
N VAL A 75 -0.23 2.00 -13.90
CA VAL A 75 -0.62 2.20 -15.31
C VAL A 75 -2.09 2.57 -15.47
N GLU A 76 -2.95 2.19 -14.50
CA GLU A 76 -4.36 2.60 -14.44
C GLU A 76 -4.78 2.86 -12.99
N LYS A 77 -5.60 3.89 -12.80
CA LYS A 77 -6.37 4.13 -11.56
C LYS A 77 -7.80 4.48 -11.94
N ILE A 78 -8.75 3.67 -11.51
CA ILE A 78 -10.16 3.81 -11.85
C ILE A 78 -10.98 3.88 -10.56
N PRO A 79 -11.36 5.08 -10.10
CA PRO A 79 -12.31 5.22 -9.02
C PRO A 79 -13.75 5.05 -9.55
N LEU A 80 -14.54 4.24 -8.87
CA LEU A 80 -15.93 3.95 -9.19
C LEU A 80 -16.81 4.36 -8.01
N PHE A 81 -17.55 5.44 -8.19
CA PHE A 81 -18.46 5.97 -7.17
C PHE A 81 -19.84 5.35 -7.32
N HIS A 82 -20.43 4.87 -6.23
CA HIS A 82 -21.77 4.27 -6.20
C HIS A 82 -22.00 3.19 -7.26
N ALA A 83 -20.93 2.47 -7.65
CA ALA A 83 -21.01 1.45 -8.67
C ALA A 83 -21.63 0.16 -8.13
N ASP A 84 -22.52 -0.45 -8.92
CA ASP A 84 -23.05 -1.76 -8.64
C ASP A 84 -22.10 -2.89 -9.07
N THR A 85 -22.40 -4.10 -8.65
CA THR A 85 -21.62 -5.31 -8.99
C THR A 85 -21.39 -5.46 -10.48
N TYR A 86 -22.42 -5.17 -11.30
CA TYR A 86 -22.32 -5.30 -12.76
C TYR A 86 -21.34 -4.28 -13.35
N THR A 87 -21.43 -3.03 -12.94
CA THR A 87 -20.53 -1.96 -13.38
C THR A 87 -19.07 -2.26 -13.00
N ILE A 88 -18.83 -2.70 -11.77
CA ILE A 88 -17.48 -3.07 -11.29
C ILE A 88 -16.96 -4.26 -12.11
N SER A 89 -17.73 -5.32 -12.25
CA SER A 89 -17.33 -6.50 -13.01
C SER A 89 -17.06 -6.18 -14.48
N SER A 90 -17.89 -5.33 -15.09
CA SER A 90 -17.69 -4.90 -16.48
C SER A 90 -16.38 -4.13 -16.67
N GLU A 91 -15.99 -3.30 -15.69
CA GLU A 91 -14.74 -2.56 -15.76
C GLU A 91 -13.53 -3.51 -15.60
N ILE A 92 -13.62 -4.48 -14.69
CA ILE A 92 -12.60 -5.52 -14.52
C ILE A 92 -12.43 -6.31 -15.84
N GLU A 93 -13.50 -6.74 -16.49
CA GLU A 93 -13.44 -7.47 -17.76
C GLU A 93 -12.76 -6.65 -18.88
N LYS A 94 -13.03 -5.35 -18.97
CA LYS A 94 -12.34 -4.47 -19.94
C LYS A 94 -10.83 -4.43 -19.67
N LEU A 95 -10.43 -4.36 -18.41
CA LEU A 95 -9.01 -4.35 -18.03
C LEU A 95 -8.34 -5.70 -18.30
N ILE A 96 -9.03 -6.81 -18.04
CA ILE A 96 -8.55 -8.15 -18.39
C ILE A 96 -8.33 -8.27 -19.91
N ALA A 97 -9.31 -7.82 -20.71
CA ALA A 97 -9.20 -7.82 -22.18
C ALA A 97 -8.02 -6.95 -22.67
N LYS A 98 -7.79 -5.80 -22.02
CA LYS A 98 -6.71 -4.87 -22.36
C LYS A 98 -5.32 -5.44 -22.03
N TYR A 99 -5.16 -6.00 -20.83
CA TYR A 99 -3.85 -6.44 -20.32
C TYR A 99 -3.57 -7.94 -20.49
N LYS A 100 -4.55 -8.73 -20.93
CA LYS A 100 -4.50 -10.17 -21.29
C LYS A 100 -3.96 -11.10 -20.19
N LYS A 101 -2.72 -10.89 -19.73
CA LYS A 101 -2.09 -11.63 -18.65
C LYS A 101 -1.99 -10.71 -17.43
N ILE A 102 -3.00 -10.72 -16.58
CA ILE A 102 -3.07 -9.89 -15.39
C ILE A 102 -3.44 -10.75 -14.18
N ARG A 103 -2.71 -10.57 -13.08
CA ARG A 103 -3.08 -11.16 -11.79
C ARG A 103 -4.05 -10.23 -11.09
N ILE A 104 -5.09 -10.79 -10.48
CA ILE A 104 -6.18 -10.00 -9.90
C ILE A 104 -6.30 -10.31 -8.42
N PHE A 105 -6.24 -9.27 -7.60
CA PHE A 105 -6.46 -9.31 -6.16
C PHE A 105 -7.61 -8.39 -5.79
N ILE A 106 -8.52 -8.87 -4.95
CA ILE A 106 -9.67 -8.09 -4.49
C ILE A 106 -9.77 -8.14 -2.97
N ASP A 107 -10.14 -7.01 -2.34
CA ASP A 107 -10.45 -7.00 -0.91
C ASP A 107 -11.70 -7.84 -0.62
N GLY A 108 -11.50 -8.99 -0.01
CA GLY A 108 -12.54 -9.91 0.45
C GLY A 108 -12.98 -9.66 1.89
N THR A 109 -12.50 -8.60 2.53
CA THR A 109 -12.81 -8.32 3.94
C THR A 109 -14.31 -7.99 4.11
N GLY A 110 -15.00 -8.80 4.90
CA GLY A 110 -16.43 -8.60 5.18
C GLY A 110 -17.39 -9.08 4.08
N GLY A 111 -16.88 -9.73 3.00
CA GLY A 111 -17.69 -10.41 2.00
C GLY A 111 -18.40 -9.51 0.98
N PHE A 112 -18.10 -8.21 0.94
CA PHE A 112 -18.74 -7.26 0.01
C PHE A 112 -18.37 -7.50 -1.45
N SER A 113 -17.22 -8.12 -1.69
CA SER A 113 -16.70 -8.48 -3.02
C SER A 113 -17.34 -9.73 -3.62
N SER A 114 -18.11 -10.52 -2.85
CA SER A 114 -18.56 -11.86 -3.27
C SER A 114 -19.28 -11.88 -4.61
N GLY A 115 -20.18 -10.96 -4.89
CA GLY A 115 -20.88 -10.90 -6.17
C GLY A 115 -19.97 -10.61 -7.37
N VAL A 116 -18.95 -9.75 -7.18
CA VAL A 116 -17.93 -9.47 -8.21
C VAL A 116 -17.03 -10.69 -8.38
N GLU A 117 -16.59 -11.29 -7.27
CA GLU A 117 -15.75 -12.50 -7.29
C GLU A 117 -16.43 -13.65 -8.02
N ASP A 118 -17.68 -13.94 -7.68
CA ASP A 118 -18.44 -15.03 -8.30
C ASP A 118 -18.58 -14.83 -9.81
N TYR A 119 -18.83 -13.59 -10.24
CA TYR A 119 -18.94 -13.27 -11.67
C TYR A 119 -17.60 -13.43 -12.40
N ILE A 120 -16.51 -12.88 -11.86
CA ILE A 120 -15.20 -12.94 -12.51
C ILE A 120 -14.65 -14.38 -12.51
N LYS A 121 -14.86 -15.15 -11.43
CA LYS A 121 -14.45 -16.57 -11.33
C LYS A 121 -15.06 -17.49 -12.37
N LEU A 122 -16.12 -17.08 -13.05
CA LEU A 122 -16.67 -17.88 -14.16
C LEU A 122 -15.66 -18.09 -15.31
N ASN A 123 -14.78 -17.11 -15.55
CA ASN A 123 -13.87 -17.13 -16.70
C ASN A 123 -12.41 -16.80 -16.34
N HIS A 124 -12.14 -16.26 -15.16
CA HIS A 124 -10.83 -15.75 -14.78
C HIS A 124 -10.44 -16.13 -13.35
N GLU A 125 -9.14 -16.20 -13.09
CA GLU A 125 -8.62 -16.38 -11.74
C GLU A 125 -8.59 -15.02 -11.01
N ILE A 126 -9.21 -14.97 -9.84
CA ILE A 126 -9.17 -13.85 -8.93
C ILE A 126 -8.85 -14.33 -7.51
N THR A 127 -7.97 -13.64 -6.83
CA THR A 127 -7.60 -13.94 -5.45
C THR A 127 -8.28 -12.97 -4.52
N SER A 128 -9.17 -13.50 -3.68
CA SER A 128 -9.78 -12.74 -2.58
C SER A 128 -8.81 -12.65 -1.40
N VAL A 129 -8.57 -11.44 -0.92
CA VAL A 129 -7.63 -11.16 0.16
C VAL A 129 -8.38 -10.62 1.36
N ASN A 130 -8.37 -11.34 2.46
CA ASN A 130 -8.84 -10.79 3.74
C ASN A 130 -7.68 -10.04 4.41
N PHE A 131 -7.82 -8.74 4.61
CA PHE A 131 -6.81 -7.86 5.21
C PHE A 131 -6.42 -8.29 6.63
N GLY A 132 -7.36 -8.89 7.39
CA GLY A 132 -7.11 -9.41 8.72
C GLY A 132 -6.47 -10.81 8.75
N SER A 133 -6.30 -11.48 7.61
CA SER A 133 -5.69 -12.81 7.57
C SER A 133 -4.23 -12.78 8.05
N LYS A 134 -3.72 -13.98 8.40
CA LYS A 134 -2.35 -14.13 8.92
C LYS A 134 -1.33 -13.59 7.92
N ALA A 135 -0.40 -12.77 8.42
CA ALA A 135 0.75 -12.30 7.67
C ALA A 135 1.66 -13.47 7.24
N LYS A 136 2.35 -13.31 6.12
CA LYS A 136 3.42 -14.22 5.67
C LYS A 136 4.74 -13.89 6.36
N ASP A 137 5.03 -12.60 6.52
CA ASP A 137 6.17 -12.10 7.27
C ASP A 137 5.85 -12.14 8.78
N GLU A 138 6.73 -12.74 9.58
CA GLU A 138 6.55 -12.89 11.03
C GLU A 138 6.56 -11.55 11.80
N TYR A 139 7.16 -10.51 11.23
CA TYR A 139 7.21 -9.17 11.80
C TYR A 139 5.94 -8.35 11.56
N ASN A 140 5.06 -8.81 10.69
CA ASN A 140 3.79 -8.16 10.41
C ASN A 140 2.64 -8.84 11.16
N LEU A 141 1.62 -8.04 11.53
CA LEU A 141 0.46 -8.55 12.25
C LEU A 141 -0.48 -9.35 11.36
N ASN A 142 -0.75 -8.85 10.16
CA ASN A 142 -1.75 -9.37 9.24
C ASN A 142 -1.37 -9.11 7.77
N ALA A 143 -2.19 -9.62 6.85
CA ALA A 143 -1.98 -9.48 5.41
C ALA A 143 -1.93 -8.01 4.97
N ARG A 144 -2.72 -7.10 5.59
CA ARG A 144 -2.67 -5.67 5.27
C ARG A 144 -1.29 -5.09 5.58
N ALA A 145 -0.69 -5.43 6.72
CA ALA A 145 0.65 -4.98 7.06
C ALA A 145 1.71 -5.55 6.11
N ASP A 146 1.56 -6.81 5.66
CA ASP A 146 2.45 -7.42 4.65
C ASP A 146 2.39 -6.65 3.32
N MET A 147 1.20 -6.37 2.82
CA MET A 147 0.99 -5.64 1.56
C MET A 147 1.63 -4.26 1.59
N TYR A 148 1.40 -3.50 2.66
CA TYR A 148 2.01 -2.18 2.83
C TYR A 148 3.53 -2.26 2.99
N THR A 149 4.06 -3.24 3.73
CA THR A 149 5.50 -3.46 3.85
C THR A 149 6.14 -3.76 2.48
N ASN A 150 5.48 -4.57 1.65
CA ASN A 150 5.97 -4.89 0.30
C ASN A 150 5.85 -3.68 -0.65
N LEU A 151 4.78 -2.90 -0.56
CA LEU A 151 4.64 -1.65 -1.30
C LEU A 151 5.76 -0.66 -0.96
N VAL A 152 6.04 -0.46 0.32
CA VAL A 152 7.13 0.42 0.79
C VAL A 152 8.48 -0.05 0.28
N LYS A 153 8.78 -1.35 0.35
CA LYS A 153 10.00 -1.93 -0.24
C LYS A 153 10.08 -1.70 -1.75
N ALA A 154 8.96 -1.78 -2.46
CA ALA A 154 8.94 -1.52 -3.90
C ALA A 154 9.19 -0.04 -4.22
N ILE A 155 8.62 0.89 -3.45
CA ILE A 155 8.84 2.34 -3.59
C ILE A 155 10.32 2.65 -3.34
N ASP A 156 10.92 2.14 -2.28
CA ASP A 156 12.34 2.28 -1.97
C ASP A 156 13.24 1.67 -3.07
N GLY A 157 12.78 0.56 -3.68
CA GLY A 157 13.38 -0.06 -4.85
C GLY A 157 13.15 0.66 -6.18
N GLY A 158 12.51 1.84 -6.19
CA GLY A 158 12.31 2.67 -7.37
C GLY A 158 10.96 2.51 -8.07
N PHE A 159 9.96 1.86 -7.45
CA PHE A 159 8.59 1.88 -7.96
C PHE A 159 8.07 3.31 -8.00
N PHE A 160 7.67 3.75 -9.20
CA PHE A 160 7.31 5.13 -9.46
C PHE A 160 5.81 5.37 -9.24
N ILE A 161 5.48 6.41 -8.47
CA ILE A 161 4.11 6.86 -8.24
C ILE A 161 4.01 8.30 -8.75
N ASP A 162 3.17 8.53 -9.77
CA ASP A 162 2.92 9.82 -10.40
C ASP A 162 1.58 10.46 -9.95
N ASP A 163 0.92 9.86 -8.99
CA ASP A 163 -0.38 10.31 -8.50
C ASP A 163 -0.23 10.97 -7.13
N ASN A 164 -0.48 12.28 -7.05
CA ASN A 164 -0.35 13.03 -5.81
C ASN A 164 -1.37 12.60 -4.74
N ALA A 165 -2.58 12.22 -5.14
CA ALA A 165 -3.59 11.76 -4.17
C ALA A 165 -3.13 10.45 -3.50
N ILE A 166 -2.53 9.51 -4.25
CA ILE A 166 -1.94 8.29 -3.67
C ILE A 166 -0.75 8.64 -2.77
N LYS A 167 0.08 9.62 -3.13
CA LYS A 167 1.16 10.08 -2.26
C LYS A 167 0.62 10.64 -0.94
N ASP A 168 -0.41 11.47 -0.99
CA ASP A 168 -1.03 12.06 0.20
C ASP A 168 -1.62 10.97 1.10
N GLU A 169 -2.30 9.97 0.53
CA GLU A 169 -2.79 8.81 1.28
C GLU A 169 -1.64 8.01 1.92
N LEU A 170 -0.53 7.80 1.22
CA LEU A 170 0.65 7.11 1.74
C LEU A 170 1.31 7.89 2.88
N PHE A 171 1.43 9.21 2.75
CA PHE A 171 1.98 10.06 3.81
C PHE A 171 1.09 10.10 5.06
N ALA A 172 -0.23 10.01 4.90
CA ALA A 172 -1.17 9.92 6.01
C ALA A 172 -1.22 8.52 6.64
N THR A 173 -0.76 7.50 5.90
CA THR A 173 -0.77 6.12 6.39
C THR A 173 0.39 5.88 7.35
N SER A 174 0.07 5.42 8.55
CA SER A 174 1.05 5.13 9.58
C SER A 174 0.86 3.72 10.15
N TYR A 175 1.88 3.21 10.81
CA TYR A 175 1.85 1.92 11.47
C TYR A 175 2.05 2.06 12.98
N VAL A 176 1.71 1.02 13.70
CA VAL A 176 2.01 0.85 15.12
C VAL A 176 2.75 -0.45 15.35
N ILE A 177 3.60 -0.49 16.36
CA ILE A 177 4.15 -1.75 16.84
C ILE A 177 3.25 -2.25 17.96
N THR A 178 2.69 -3.43 17.79
CA THR A 178 1.82 -4.07 18.77
C THR A 178 2.61 -4.54 19.99
N ASN A 179 1.91 -4.88 21.09
CA ASN A 179 2.54 -5.43 22.29
C ASN A 179 3.35 -6.71 22.02
N ASN A 180 3.08 -7.41 20.93
CA ASN A 180 3.81 -8.61 20.51
C ASN A 180 4.97 -8.29 19.54
N GLY A 181 5.36 -7.01 19.41
CA GLY A 181 6.44 -6.57 18.54
C GLY A 181 6.14 -6.62 17.05
N LYS A 182 4.87 -6.78 16.64
CA LYS A 182 4.48 -6.87 15.23
C LYS A 182 4.01 -5.52 14.70
N LYS A 183 4.36 -5.22 13.44
CA LYS A 183 3.88 -4.05 12.72
C LYS A 183 2.43 -4.24 12.30
N ALA A 184 1.59 -3.25 12.56
CA ALA A 184 0.20 -3.17 12.12
C ALA A 184 -0.05 -1.80 11.48
N ILE A 185 -0.74 -1.75 10.35
CA ILE A 185 -1.20 -0.49 9.76
C ILE A 185 -2.35 0.05 10.61
N LYS A 186 -2.36 1.36 10.87
CA LYS A 186 -3.45 1.99 11.62
C LYS A 186 -4.81 1.74 10.94
N PRO A 187 -5.91 1.67 11.71
CA PRO A 187 -7.26 1.51 11.16
C PRO A 187 -7.59 2.57 10.10
N LYS A 188 -8.40 2.21 9.08
CA LYS A 188 -8.85 3.14 8.03
C LYS A 188 -9.50 4.40 8.60
N GLU A 189 -10.26 4.26 9.67
CA GLU A 189 -10.95 5.36 10.33
C GLU A 189 -10.00 6.45 10.82
N GLN A 190 -8.86 6.07 11.42
CA GLN A 190 -7.85 7.03 11.88
C GLN A 190 -7.13 7.73 10.71
N ILE A 191 -6.87 7.00 9.62
CA ILE A 191 -6.29 7.60 8.40
C ILE A 191 -7.30 8.56 7.75
N LYS A 192 -8.58 8.17 7.73
CA LYS A 192 -9.69 8.98 7.22
C LYS A 192 -9.87 10.29 7.99
N GLU A 193 -9.65 10.30 9.31
CA GLU A 193 -9.67 11.52 10.12
C GLU A 193 -8.60 12.53 9.68
N ILE A 194 -7.44 12.05 9.26
CA ILE A 194 -6.33 12.89 8.77
C ILE A 194 -6.61 13.40 7.35
N LEU A 195 -7.07 12.50 6.46
CA LEU A 195 -7.27 12.79 5.04
C LEU A 195 -8.60 13.47 4.71
N GLY A 196 -9.62 13.29 5.55
CA GLY A 196 -11.01 13.64 5.23
C GLY A 196 -11.75 12.62 4.35
N HIS A 197 -11.07 11.59 3.84
CA HIS A 197 -11.61 10.50 3.04
C HIS A 197 -10.88 9.17 3.33
N SER A 198 -11.46 8.06 2.88
CA SER A 198 -10.83 6.73 3.01
C SER A 198 -9.60 6.59 2.11
N PRO A 199 -8.52 5.86 2.53
CA PRO A 199 -7.33 5.62 1.72
C PRO A 199 -7.54 4.47 0.70
N ASP A 200 -8.64 4.52 -0.06
CA ASP A 200 -9.09 3.42 -0.92
C ASP A 200 -8.12 3.17 -2.08
N ALA A 201 -7.49 4.24 -2.62
CA ALA A 201 -6.53 4.09 -3.70
C ALA A 201 -5.22 3.44 -3.23
N THR A 202 -4.78 3.78 -2.04
CA THR A 202 -3.57 3.15 -1.46
C THR A 202 -3.84 1.71 -1.01
N ASP A 203 -5.01 1.39 -0.47
CA ASP A 203 -5.37 0.00 -0.16
C ASP A 203 -5.47 -0.85 -1.45
N ALA A 204 -6.07 -0.32 -2.53
CA ALA A 204 -6.08 -0.98 -3.85
C ALA A 204 -4.66 -1.17 -4.42
N LEU A 205 -3.77 -0.18 -4.26
CA LEU A 205 -2.37 -0.30 -4.66
C LEU A 205 -1.64 -1.36 -3.81
N ALA A 206 -1.81 -1.35 -2.49
CA ALA A 206 -1.20 -2.31 -1.59
C ALA A 206 -1.62 -3.76 -1.92
N LEU A 207 -2.88 -3.99 -2.31
CA LEU A 207 -3.36 -5.30 -2.77
C LEU A 207 -2.51 -5.85 -3.92
N THR A 208 -2.01 -5.02 -4.83
CA THR A 208 -1.14 -5.48 -5.92
C THR A 208 0.19 -6.06 -5.44
N PHE A 209 0.55 -5.86 -4.18
CA PHE A 209 1.76 -6.37 -3.51
C PHE A 209 1.47 -7.50 -2.50
N TYR A 210 0.26 -8.08 -2.54
CA TYR A 210 -0.14 -9.19 -1.65
C TYR A 210 0.76 -10.41 -1.76
N SER A 211 1.23 -10.78 -2.96
CA SER A 211 2.22 -11.84 -3.09
C SER A 211 3.62 -11.24 -2.94
N THR A 212 4.54 -12.00 -2.31
CA THR A 212 5.97 -11.66 -2.22
C THR A 212 6.66 -11.53 -3.59
N ASP A 213 5.94 -11.80 -4.66
CA ASP A 213 6.37 -11.59 -6.02
C ASP A 213 6.24 -10.08 -6.33
N THR A 214 7.23 -9.33 -5.89
CA THR A 214 7.32 -7.86 -6.10
C THR A 214 7.47 -7.48 -7.57
N GLY A 215 7.50 -8.44 -8.48
CA GLY A 215 7.81 -8.22 -9.89
C GLY A 215 9.28 -7.80 -10.13
N ILE A 216 10.03 -7.56 -9.06
CA ILE A 216 11.48 -7.39 -9.15
C ILE A 216 12.05 -8.79 -9.34
N SER A 217 12.50 -9.12 -10.56
CA SER A 217 13.13 -10.40 -10.81
C SER A 217 14.34 -10.55 -9.88
N ARG A 218 14.61 -11.79 -9.41
CA ARG A 218 15.83 -12.07 -8.61
C ARG A 218 17.10 -11.54 -9.28
N GLU A 219 17.10 -11.42 -10.60
CA GLU A 219 18.20 -10.82 -11.39
C GLU A 219 18.39 -9.34 -11.11
N ARG A 220 17.30 -8.59 -10.90
CA ARG A 220 17.35 -7.16 -10.59
C ARG A 220 17.72 -6.90 -9.13
N GLU A 221 17.22 -7.75 -8.22
CA GLU A 221 17.65 -7.74 -6.81
C GLU A 221 19.17 -7.97 -6.71
N GLN A 222 19.71 -8.92 -7.49
CA GLN A 222 21.17 -9.14 -7.58
C GLN A 222 21.91 -7.98 -8.26
N GLN A 223 21.32 -7.30 -9.27
CA GLN A 223 21.90 -6.11 -9.88
C GLN A 223 21.94 -4.92 -8.91
N LEU A 224 20.88 -4.69 -8.14
CA LEU A 224 20.83 -3.65 -7.11
C LEU A 224 21.83 -3.92 -5.97
N ILE A 225 21.92 -5.17 -5.52
CA ILE A 225 22.94 -5.59 -4.54
C ILE A 225 24.35 -5.39 -5.14
N GLY A 226 24.56 -5.72 -6.40
CA GLY A 226 25.85 -5.52 -7.08
C GLY A 226 26.24 -4.04 -7.29
N LEU A 227 25.28 -3.11 -7.28
CA LEU A 227 25.54 -1.66 -7.35
C LEU A 227 25.85 -1.05 -5.99
N LEU A 228 25.32 -1.62 -4.90
CA LEU A 228 25.59 -1.16 -3.53
C LEU A 228 26.97 -1.58 -2.99
N PHE A 229 27.63 -2.54 -3.64
CA PHE A 229 28.96 -3.05 -3.25
C PHE A 229 30.06 -2.70 -4.26
N ARG A 230 29.88 -1.68 -5.08
CA ARG A 230 30.90 -1.04 -5.91
C ARG A 230 31.19 0.36 -5.41
#